data_6dd115b28844be81c09b71dc0b4518dc
#
_entry.id   6dd115b28844be81c09b71dc0b4518dc
#
_cell.length_a   1.000
_cell.length_b   1.000
_cell.length_c   1.000
_cell.angle_alpha   90.00
_cell.angle_beta   90.00
_cell.angle_gamma   90.00
#
_symmetry.space_group_name_H-M   'P 1'
#
loop_
_entity.id
_entity.type
_entity.pdbx_description
1 polymer ?
#
loop_
_entity_poly.entity_id
_entity_poly.type
_entity_poly.pdbx_seq_one_letter_code
_entity_poly.pdbx_strand_id
1 'polypeptide(L)'
;MFPKSLLFAIILGVVAGPIFGIILYEYGVEEQLVYVDGTSLSIVTEKTNFNLGEPISIQIVNSGTDELKFPDASFGLVIKQLDSIHIFSPVSAQVISKLDSHDEVSFVWDQIKNNGDPILEGTYKITSKAITLDGSIMEKIVIIHVFK
;
A
#
# COMPACT_ATOMS: atom_id res chain seq x y z
N MET A 1 -8.64 49.36 -21.49
CA MET A 1 -9.14 49.24 -20.11
C MET A 1 -9.83 47.90 -19.97
N PHE A 2 -9.33 47.04 -19.09
CA PHE A 2 -9.94 45.72 -18.86
C PHE A 2 -11.22 45.86 -18.01
N PRO A 3 -12.30 45.16 -18.35
CA PRO A 3 -13.49 45.16 -17.53
C PRO A 3 -13.19 44.59 -16.12
N LYS A 4 -13.69 45.24 -15.08
CA LYS A 4 -13.45 44.84 -13.68
C LYS A 4 -13.84 43.40 -13.38
N SER A 5 -14.83 42.86 -14.06
CA SER A 5 -15.27 41.47 -14.01
C SER A 5 -14.23 40.47 -14.52
N LEU A 6 -13.46 40.82 -15.52
CA LEU A 6 -12.39 40.00 -16.07
C LEU A 6 -11.21 39.93 -15.10
N LEU A 7 -10.87 41.04 -14.46
CA LEU A 7 -9.81 41.11 -13.47
C LEU A 7 -10.15 40.25 -12.22
N PHE A 8 -11.41 40.28 -11.80
CA PHE A 8 -11.91 39.48 -10.72
C PHE A 8 -11.85 37.97 -11.01
N ALA A 9 -12.21 37.60 -12.25
CA ALA A 9 -12.14 36.19 -12.68
C ALA A 9 -10.71 35.67 -12.76
N ILE A 10 -9.75 36.49 -13.21
CA ILE A 10 -8.33 36.13 -13.25
C ILE A 10 -7.76 35.95 -11.82
N ILE A 11 -8.06 36.88 -10.90
CA ILE A 11 -7.61 36.78 -9.52
C ILE A 11 -8.22 35.53 -8.83
N LEU A 12 -9.49 35.25 -9.05
CA LEU A 12 -10.16 34.06 -8.50
C LEU A 12 -9.52 32.76 -9.05
N GLY A 13 -9.20 32.70 -10.34
CA GLY A 13 -8.56 31.55 -10.96
C GLY A 13 -7.13 31.31 -10.47
N VAL A 14 -6.35 32.38 -10.28
CA VAL A 14 -4.95 32.31 -9.80
C VAL A 14 -4.88 31.89 -8.32
N VAL A 15 -5.88 32.22 -7.50
CA VAL A 15 -5.93 31.84 -6.09
C VAL A 15 -6.58 30.47 -5.89
N ALA A 16 -7.70 30.21 -6.57
CA ALA A 16 -8.43 28.95 -6.41
C ALA A 16 -7.71 27.74 -7.08
N GLY A 17 -7.01 27.96 -8.17
CA GLY A 17 -6.32 26.91 -8.92
C GLY A 17 -5.28 26.16 -8.08
N PRO A 18 -4.32 26.83 -7.46
CA PRO A 18 -3.32 26.18 -6.58
C PRO A 18 -3.94 25.49 -5.36
N ILE A 19 -4.96 26.08 -4.74
CA ILE A 19 -5.65 25.49 -3.59
C ILE A 19 -6.36 24.18 -4.00
N PHE A 20 -7.07 24.19 -5.12
CA PHE A 20 -7.69 23.00 -5.69
C PHE A 20 -6.65 21.95 -6.09
N GLY A 21 -5.53 22.39 -6.67
CA GLY A 21 -4.42 21.49 -7.02
C GLY A 21 -3.81 20.79 -5.82
N ILE A 22 -3.61 21.49 -4.70
CA ILE A 22 -3.09 20.90 -3.45
C ILE A 22 -4.10 19.92 -2.85
N ILE A 23 -5.39 20.28 -2.82
CA ILE A 23 -6.45 19.41 -2.31
C ILE A 23 -6.51 18.13 -3.16
N LEU A 24 -6.50 18.25 -4.48
CA LEU A 24 -6.51 17.08 -5.37
C LEU A 24 -5.23 16.24 -5.26
N TYR A 25 -4.09 16.86 -4.97
CA TYR A 25 -2.84 16.14 -4.75
C TYR A 25 -2.86 15.36 -3.42
N GLU A 26 -3.42 15.91 -2.36
CA GLU A 26 -3.56 15.20 -1.07
C GLU A 26 -4.61 14.08 -1.11
N TYR A 27 -5.69 14.26 -1.88
CA TYR A 27 -6.75 13.24 -2.04
C TYR A 27 -6.51 12.27 -3.22
N GLY A 28 -5.52 12.52 -4.05
CA GLY A 28 -5.41 11.93 -5.39
C GLY A 28 -4.51 10.71 -5.56
N VAL A 29 -3.89 10.16 -4.53
CA VAL A 29 -3.01 8.97 -4.67
C VAL A 29 -3.27 7.93 -3.58
N GLU A 30 -4.52 7.63 -3.32
CA GLU A 30 -4.84 6.30 -2.82
C GLU A 30 -4.90 5.37 -4.02
N GLU A 31 -4.03 4.35 -4.06
CA GLU A 31 -4.21 3.21 -4.96
C GLU A 31 -5.59 2.62 -4.62
N GLN A 32 -6.59 3.03 -5.36
CA GLN A 32 -7.94 2.52 -5.13
C GLN A 32 -7.93 1.01 -5.37
N LEU A 33 -8.36 0.27 -4.36
CA LEU A 33 -8.57 -1.16 -4.48
C LEU A 33 -9.60 -1.41 -5.59
N VAL A 34 -9.14 -2.06 -6.66
CA VAL A 34 -9.99 -2.40 -7.82
C VAL A 34 -10.18 -3.90 -7.84
N TYR A 35 -11.44 -4.34 -7.83
CA TYR A 35 -11.80 -5.73 -8.01
C TYR A 35 -11.92 -6.08 -9.50
N VAL A 36 -11.34 -7.21 -9.86
CA VAL A 36 -11.28 -7.67 -11.26
C VAL A 36 -11.69 -9.14 -11.36
N ASP A 37 -12.11 -9.56 -12.53
CA ASP A 37 -12.32 -10.98 -12.80
C ASP A 37 -10.97 -11.71 -12.98
N GLY A 38 -10.90 -12.94 -12.48
CA GLY A 38 -9.70 -13.78 -12.53
C GLY A 38 -8.79 -13.60 -11.34
N THR A 39 -7.52 -13.86 -11.51
CA THR A 39 -6.51 -13.86 -10.46
C THR A 39 -6.01 -12.44 -10.19
N SER A 40 -6.12 -11.95 -8.96
CA SER A 40 -5.61 -10.64 -8.57
C SER A 40 -5.27 -10.57 -7.08
N LEU A 41 -4.11 -10.02 -6.78
CA LEU A 41 -3.61 -9.78 -5.42
C LEU A 41 -3.36 -8.28 -5.24
N SER A 42 -3.88 -7.71 -4.15
CA SER A 42 -3.65 -6.31 -3.79
C SER A 42 -3.11 -6.19 -2.38
N ILE A 43 -2.29 -5.16 -2.17
CA ILE A 43 -1.85 -4.73 -0.85
C ILE A 43 -2.38 -3.31 -0.65
N VAL A 44 -3.04 -3.07 0.46
CA VAL A 44 -3.62 -1.77 0.80
C VAL A 44 -3.00 -1.28 2.11
N THR A 45 -2.55 -0.04 2.12
CA THR A 45 -2.12 0.70 3.31
C THR A 45 -2.95 1.96 3.46
N GLU A 46 -3.06 2.47 4.67
CA GLU A 46 -3.87 3.69 4.94
C GLU A 46 -3.36 4.91 4.17
N LYS A 47 -2.05 4.97 3.93
CA LYS A 47 -1.35 6.03 3.20
C LYS A 47 -0.01 5.49 2.69
N THR A 48 0.72 6.29 1.95
CA THR A 48 2.06 5.96 1.44
C THR A 48 3.20 6.58 2.25
N ASN A 49 2.90 7.62 3.03
CA ASN A 49 3.87 8.38 3.82
C ASN A 49 3.57 8.22 5.30
N PHE A 50 4.52 7.75 6.07
CA PHE A 50 4.39 7.48 7.50
C PHE A 50 5.48 8.20 8.28
N ASN A 51 5.18 8.54 9.54
CA ASN A 51 6.21 9.02 10.47
C ASN A 51 6.94 7.84 11.11
N LEU A 52 8.20 8.06 11.47
CA LEU A 52 9.00 7.05 12.16
C LEU A 52 8.33 6.65 13.50
N GLY A 53 8.15 5.35 13.72
CA GLY A 53 7.47 4.80 14.90
C GLY A 53 5.95 4.76 14.81
N GLU A 54 5.35 5.24 13.74
CA GLU A 54 3.91 5.16 13.50
C GLU A 54 3.52 3.72 13.09
N PRO A 55 2.52 3.10 13.72
CA PRO A 55 2.04 1.78 13.28
C PRO A 55 1.48 1.85 11.85
N ILE A 56 1.80 0.86 11.04
CA ILE A 56 1.36 0.76 9.65
C ILE A 56 0.39 -0.42 9.53
N SER A 57 -0.86 -0.13 9.20
CA SER A 57 -1.85 -1.14 8.86
C SER A 57 -1.65 -1.60 7.42
N ILE A 58 -1.55 -2.91 7.22
CA ILE A 58 -1.31 -3.54 5.91
C ILE A 58 -2.43 -4.55 5.69
N GLN A 59 -3.19 -4.39 4.63
CA GLN A 59 -4.20 -5.36 4.21
C GLN A 59 -3.72 -6.08 2.96
N ILE A 60 -3.78 -7.41 2.98
CA ILE A 60 -3.56 -8.26 1.81
C ILE A 60 -4.93 -8.73 1.36
N VAL A 61 -5.31 -8.39 0.13
CA VAL A 61 -6.64 -8.59 -0.40
C VAL A 61 -6.58 -9.46 -1.65
N ASN A 62 -7.42 -10.48 -1.70
CA ASN A 62 -7.73 -11.12 -2.96
C ASN A 62 -8.71 -10.22 -3.74
N SER A 63 -8.17 -9.39 -4.61
CA SER A 63 -8.96 -8.47 -5.43
C SER A 63 -9.50 -9.10 -6.72
N GLY A 64 -9.33 -10.42 -6.86
CA GLY A 64 -9.84 -11.21 -7.96
C GLY A 64 -11.02 -12.11 -7.57
N THR A 65 -11.43 -12.94 -8.51
CA THR A 65 -12.47 -13.96 -8.33
C THR A 65 -11.91 -15.36 -8.09
N ASP A 66 -10.63 -15.60 -8.41
CA ASP A 66 -9.96 -16.87 -8.21
C ASP A 66 -9.37 -16.96 -6.78
N GLU A 67 -9.43 -18.15 -6.18
CA GLU A 67 -8.81 -18.42 -4.88
C GLU A 67 -7.28 -18.23 -4.96
N LEU A 68 -6.71 -17.56 -3.97
CA LEU A 68 -5.26 -17.44 -3.79
C LEU A 68 -4.79 -18.29 -2.60
N LYS A 69 -3.69 -19.02 -2.78
CA LYS A 69 -3.06 -19.82 -1.73
C LYS A 69 -1.73 -19.23 -1.30
N PHE A 70 -1.38 -19.47 -0.05
CA PHE A 70 -0.15 -19.01 0.55
C PHE A 70 0.52 -20.16 1.31
N PRO A 71 1.87 -20.22 1.32
CA PRO A 71 2.58 -21.34 1.96
C PRO A 71 2.43 -21.36 3.48
N ASP A 72 2.11 -20.22 4.09
CA ASP A 72 1.94 -20.08 5.53
C ASP A 72 0.96 -18.96 5.90
N ALA A 73 0.73 -18.78 7.19
CA ALA A 73 -0.21 -17.79 7.73
C ALA A 73 0.35 -16.36 7.75
N SER A 74 1.52 -16.09 7.16
CA SER A 74 1.99 -14.71 6.90
C SER A 74 1.37 -14.11 5.65
N PHE A 75 0.66 -14.91 4.87
CA PHE A 75 0.11 -14.52 3.56
C PHE A 75 1.17 -13.92 2.64
N GLY A 76 2.39 -14.47 2.72
CA GLY A 76 3.52 -14.05 1.92
C GLY A 76 4.03 -12.63 2.21
N LEU A 77 3.60 -12.03 3.33
CA LEU A 77 3.99 -10.66 3.70
C LEU A 77 5.48 -10.59 4.06
N VAL A 78 6.20 -9.77 3.33
CA VAL A 78 7.60 -9.43 3.61
C VAL A 78 7.81 -7.93 3.39
N ILE A 79 8.47 -7.29 4.33
CA ILE A 79 8.89 -5.89 4.21
C ILE A 79 10.39 -5.85 3.99
N LYS A 80 10.80 -5.12 2.97
CA LYS A 80 12.20 -4.98 2.57
C LYS A 80 12.57 -3.52 2.44
N GLN A 81 13.84 -3.22 2.62
CA GLN A 81 14.41 -1.95 2.21
C GLN A 81 14.47 -1.87 0.68
N LEU A 82 14.63 -0.68 0.12
CA LEU A 82 14.64 -0.49 -1.34
C LEU A 82 15.70 -1.32 -2.06
N ASP A 83 16.85 -1.56 -1.42
CA ASP A 83 17.94 -2.43 -1.89
C ASP A 83 17.68 -3.93 -1.74
N SER A 84 16.45 -4.32 -1.36
CA SER A 84 16.00 -5.70 -1.15
C SER A 84 16.49 -6.38 0.13
N ILE A 85 17.11 -5.65 1.06
CA ILE A 85 17.41 -6.17 2.40
C ILE A 85 16.11 -6.48 3.13
N HIS A 86 15.98 -7.71 3.63
CA HIS A 86 14.84 -8.16 4.42
C HIS A 86 14.80 -7.42 5.77
N ILE A 87 13.68 -6.83 6.08
CA ILE A 87 13.45 -6.06 7.31
C ILE A 87 12.51 -6.79 8.26
N PHE A 88 11.37 -7.23 7.76
CA PHE A 88 10.32 -7.81 8.57
C PHE A 88 9.49 -8.82 7.79
N SER A 89 9.10 -9.88 8.48
CA SER A 89 8.00 -10.76 8.10
C SER A 89 7.29 -11.23 9.37
N PRO A 90 5.96 -11.36 9.36
CA PRO A 90 5.24 -11.88 10.52
C PRO A 90 5.73 -13.29 10.90
N VAL A 91 5.84 -13.54 12.19
CA VAL A 91 5.99 -14.91 12.69
C VAL A 91 4.63 -15.59 12.53
N SER A 92 4.58 -16.66 11.77
CA SER A 92 3.34 -17.31 11.40
C SER A 92 3.40 -18.82 11.52
N ALA A 93 2.22 -19.43 11.70
CA ALA A 93 2.08 -20.88 11.65
C ALA A 93 2.37 -21.39 10.23
N GLN A 94 3.08 -22.52 10.13
CA GLN A 94 3.40 -23.20 8.87
C GLN A 94 2.18 -24.02 8.40
N VAL A 95 1.09 -23.33 8.11
CA VAL A 95 -0.16 -23.90 7.58
C VAL A 95 -0.48 -23.21 6.25
N ILE A 96 -0.80 -23.99 5.25
CA ILE A 96 -1.29 -23.45 3.98
C ILE A 96 -2.53 -22.59 4.26
N SER A 97 -2.44 -21.32 3.92
CA SER A 97 -3.51 -20.35 4.08
C SER A 97 -4.09 -20.00 2.71
N LYS A 98 -5.31 -19.50 2.71
CA LYS A 98 -5.99 -19.10 1.47
C LYS A 98 -6.83 -17.85 1.68
N LEU A 99 -7.03 -17.11 0.60
CA LEU A 99 -8.02 -16.05 0.48
C LEU A 99 -8.98 -16.42 -0.65
N ASP A 100 -10.24 -16.60 -0.31
CA ASP A 100 -11.30 -16.74 -1.30
C ASP A 100 -11.53 -15.38 -2.00
N SER A 101 -12.34 -15.39 -3.04
CA SER A 101 -12.67 -14.17 -3.79
C SER A 101 -13.12 -13.03 -2.85
N HIS A 102 -12.47 -11.89 -2.95
CA HIS A 102 -12.72 -10.66 -2.18
C HIS A 102 -12.42 -10.76 -0.67
N ASP A 103 -11.83 -11.86 -0.21
CA ASP A 103 -11.37 -11.97 1.18
C ASP A 103 -10.08 -11.15 1.41
N GLU A 104 -9.87 -10.77 2.65
CA GLU A 104 -8.72 -9.99 3.08
C GLU A 104 -8.17 -10.47 4.42
N VAL A 105 -6.90 -10.17 4.67
CA VAL A 105 -6.24 -10.32 5.96
C VAL A 105 -5.47 -9.06 6.30
N SER A 106 -5.49 -8.66 7.56
CA SER A 106 -4.84 -7.44 8.04
C SER A 106 -3.68 -7.77 8.97
N PHE A 107 -2.61 -7.00 8.81
CA PHE A 107 -1.44 -6.99 9.68
C PHE A 107 -1.16 -5.57 10.16
N VAL A 108 -0.57 -5.44 11.33
CA VAL A 108 -0.05 -4.16 11.83
C VAL A 108 1.45 -4.31 12.04
N TRP A 109 2.22 -3.43 11.40
CA TRP A 109 3.66 -3.36 11.59
C TRP A 109 4.03 -2.11 12.38
N ASP A 110 4.72 -2.31 13.48
CA ASP A 110 5.16 -1.26 14.41
C ASP A 110 6.50 -0.62 14.02
N GLN A 111 6.97 -0.84 12.79
CA GLN A 111 8.26 -0.38 12.28
C GLN A 111 9.47 -0.97 13.03
N ILE A 112 9.32 -2.15 13.60
CA ILE A 112 10.39 -2.91 14.24
C ILE A 112 10.82 -4.05 13.31
N LYS A 113 12.12 -4.25 13.18
CA LYS A 113 12.70 -5.37 12.43
C LYS A 113 12.48 -6.69 13.16
N ASN A 114 12.62 -7.83 12.48
CA ASN A 114 12.53 -9.13 13.12
C ASN A 114 13.58 -9.37 14.22
N ASN A 115 14.71 -8.65 14.22
CA ASN A 115 15.72 -8.70 15.25
C ASN A 115 15.42 -7.81 16.48
N GLY A 116 14.30 -7.08 16.48
CA GLY A 116 13.89 -6.18 17.55
C GLY A 116 14.38 -4.74 17.43
N ASP A 117 15.20 -4.43 16.44
CA ASP A 117 15.69 -3.07 16.23
C ASP A 117 14.64 -2.19 15.50
N PRO A 118 14.51 -0.91 15.84
CA PRO A 118 13.69 0.01 15.08
C PRO A 118 14.29 0.22 13.68
N ILE A 119 13.42 0.55 12.72
CA ILE A 119 13.86 0.96 11.39
C ILE A 119 14.37 2.41 11.40
N LEU A 120 15.02 2.80 10.33
CA LEU A 120 15.39 4.18 10.04
C LEU A 120 14.40 4.81 9.06
N GLU A 121 14.46 6.14 8.93
CA GLU A 121 13.79 6.82 7.84
C GLU A 121 14.27 6.29 6.48
N GLY A 122 13.39 6.25 5.49
CA GLY A 122 13.72 5.77 4.15
C GLY A 122 12.52 5.21 3.40
N THR A 123 12.82 4.51 2.32
CA THR A 123 11.84 3.89 1.45
C THR A 123 11.82 2.38 1.65
N TYR A 124 10.64 1.83 1.81
CA TYR A 124 10.43 0.41 2.07
C TYR A 124 9.48 -0.19 1.05
N LYS A 125 9.68 -1.47 0.73
CA LYS A 125 8.80 -2.27 -0.11
C LYS A 125 8.03 -3.25 0.77
N ILE A 126 6.71 -3.18 0.69
CA ILE A 126 5.80 -4.19 1.25
C ILE A 126 5.46 -5.14 0.11
N THR A 127 5.76 -6.42 0.28
CA THR A 127 5.51 -7.43 -0.74
C THR A 127 4.64 -8.54 -0.19
N SER A 128 3.81 -9.13 -1.05
CA SER A 128 3.08 -10.35 -0.78
C SER A 128 3.18 -11.27 -1.99
N LYS A 129 3.34 -12.57 -1.73
CA LYS A 129 3.41 -13.61 -2.76
C LYS A 129 2.34 -14.65 -2.53
N ALA A 130 1.51 -14.87 -3.55
CA ALA A 130 0.48 -15.89 -3.57
C ALA A 130 0.78 -16.96 -4.62
N ILE A 131 0.20 -18.13 -4.43
CA ILE A 131 0.16 -19.21 -5.42
C ILE A 131 -1.22 -19.19 -6.06
N THR A 132 -1.24 -19.11 -7.37
CA THR A 132 -2.47 -19.07 -8.18
C THR A 132 -3.02 -20.49 -8.43
N LEU A 133 -4.22 -20.60 -8.99
CA LEU A 133 -4.86 -21.88 -9.28
C LEU A 133 -4.05 -22.77 -10.24
N ASP A 134 -3.32 -22.16 -11.17
CA ASP A 134 -2.43 -22.87 -12.10
C ASP A 134 -1.06 -23.22 -11.51
N GLY A 135 -0.81 -22.88 -10.24
CA GLY A 135 0.43 -23.14 -9.53
C GLY A 135 1.55 -22.11 -9.77
N SER A 136 1.28 -21.05 -10.53
CA SER A 136 2.24 -19.96 -10.71
C SER A 136 2.30 -19.05 -9.47
N ILE A 137 3.37 -18.27 -9.36
CA ILE A 137 3.55 -17.31 -8.27
C ILE A 137 3.14 -15.93 -8.76
N MET A 138 2.24 -15.29 -8.00
CA MET A 138 1.87 -13.89 -8.17
C MET A 138 2.49 -13.08 -7.04
N GLU A 139 3.14 -11.97 -7.37
CA GLU A 139 3.73 -11.04 -6.41
C GLU A 139 3.10 -9.66 -6.57
N LYS A 140 2.72 -9.04 -5.46
CA LYS A 140 2.34 -7.63 -5.39
C LYS A 140 3.36 -6.88 -4.54
N ILE A 141 3.67 -5.65 -4.95
CA ILE A 141 4.62 -4.77 -4.27
C ILE A 141 3.96 -3.40 -4.09
N VAL A 142 4.05 -2.86 -2.88
CA VAL A 142 3.67 -1.47 -2.56
C VAL A 142 4.88 -0.78 -1.94
N ILE A 143 5.11 0.47 -2.33
CA ILE A 143 6.20 1.29 -1.81
C ILE A 143 5.63 2.27 -0.81
N ILE A 144 6.28 2.36 0.35
CA ILE A 144 5.99 3.35 1.39
C ILE A 144 7.24 4.15 1.73
N HIS A 145 7.03 5.33 2.25
CA HIS A 145 8.09 6.22 2.71
C HIS A 145 7.92 6.50 4.20
N VAL A 146 9.02 6.41 4.94
CA VAL A 146 9.06 6.69 6.39
C VAL A 146 9.94 7.91 6.60
N PHE A 147 9.40 8.90 7.27
CA PHE A 147 10.04 10.18 7.58
C PHE A 147 10.20 10.35 9.10
N LYS A 148 11.20 11.15 9.47
CA LYS A 148 11.46 11.51 10.87
C LYS A 148 10.54 12.64 11.35
#